data_ba98a42ba88b633954b8ed2d6a86d393
#
_entry.id   ba98a42ba88b633954b8ed2d6a86d393
#
_cell.length_a   1.000
_cell.length_b   1.000
_cell.length_c   1.000
_cell.angle_alpha   90.00
_cell.angle_beta   90.00
_cell.angle_gamma   90.00
#
_symmetry.space_group_name_H-M   'P 1'
#
loop_
_entity.id
_entity.type
_entity.pdbx_description
1 polymer ?
#
loop_
_entity_poly.entity_id
_entity_poly.type
_entity_poly.pdbx_seq_one_letter_code
_entity_poly.pdbx_strand_id
1 'polypeptide(L)'
;RIAVCGMISWYSGKGLQEAMAFPKFWRTVLVKRLRVNGFIIFDHKGSFPEFQKEVSPLIQSGEIKYKEDIRDGLERAPESFLELLNGGNFGKMLVRLK
;
A
#
# COMPACT_ATOMS: atom_id res chain seq x y z
N ARG A 1 -5.39 -10.36 -12.47
CA ARG A 1 -6.22 -9.97 -11.30
C ARG A 1 -5.63 -8.71 -10.67
N ILE A 2 -6.49 -7.84 -10.17
CA ILE A 2 -6.10 -6.62 -9.44
C ILE A 2 -6.81 -6.67 -8.09
N ALA A 3 -6.03 -6.64 -7.00
CA ALA A 3 -6.53 -6.51 -5.64
C ALA A 3 -6.42 -5.04 -5.23
N VAL A 4 -7.53 -4.39 -4.92
CA VAL A 4 -7.57 -2.99 -4.49
C VAL A 4 -7.76 -2.96 -2.98
N CYS A 5 -6.68 -2.68 -2.25
CA CYS A 5 -6.64 -2.70 -0.79
C CYS A 5 -6.46 -1.34 -0.14
N GLY A 6 -6.29 -0.27 -0.94
CA GLY A 6 -6.14 1.10 -0.44
C GLY A 6 -5.79 2.08 -1.55
N MET A 7 -5.89 3.35 -1.27
CA MET A 7 -5.68 4.45 -2.23
C MET A 7 -4.99 5.64 -1.56
N ILE A 8 -3.89 5.40 -0.86
CA ILE A 8 -3.20 6.40 -0.03
C ILE A 8 -2.80 7.67 -0.82
N SER A 9 -2.49 7.55 -2.11
CA SER A 9 -2.17 8.69 -2.97
C SER A 9 -3.31 9.72 -3.09
N TRP A 10 -4.54 9.34 -2.74
CA TRP A 10 -5.73 10.18 -2.80
C TRP A 10 -6.27 10.60 -1.43
N TYR A 11 -5.67 10.17 -0.33
CA TYR A 11 -6.16 10.49 1.04
C TYR A 11 -6.07 11.97 1.37
N SER A 12 -5.19 12.73 0.71
CA SER A 12 -5.12 14.19 0.82
C SER A 12 -6.15 14.94 -0.04
N GLY A 13 -7.02 14.21 -0.77
CA GLY A 13 -7.99 14.81 -1.69
C GLY A 13 -7.41 15.23 -3.05
N LYS A 14 -6.10 15.14 -3.24
CA LYS A 14 -5.45 15.46 -4.52
C LYS A 14 -5.86 14.43 -5.57
N GLY A 15 -6.21 14.91 -6.76
CA GLY A 15 -6.54 14.07 -7.92
C GLY A 15 -7.96 13.46 -7.92
N LEU A 16 -8.72 13.57 -6.83
CA LEU A 16 -10.11 13.07 -6.79
C LEU A 16 -11.07 13.87 -7.66
N GLN A 17 -10.76 15.14 -7.88
CA GLN A 17 -11.57 16.05 -8.70
C GLN A 17 -11.11 16.13 -10.16
N GLU A 18 -9.96 15.54 -10.46
CA GLU A 18 -9.46 15.47 -11.83
C GLU A 18 -10.25 14.44 -12.62
N ALA A 19 -10.59 14.77 -13.87
CA ALA A 19 -11.29 13.85 -14.75
C ALA A 19 -10.42 12.59 -14.98
N MET A 20 -10.76 11.51 -14.33
CA MET A 20 -10.10 10.23 -14.54
C MET A 20 -10.32 9.78 -15.99
N ALA A 21 -9.29 9.24 -16.62
CA ALA A 21 -9.40 8.57 -17.91
C ALA A 21 -10.16 7.23 -17.78
N PHE A 22 -11.38 7.32 -17.22
CA PHE A 22 -12.25 6.19 -16.87
C PHE A 22 -12.57 5.28 -18.09
N PRO A 23 -12.88 5.81 -19.28
CA PRO A 23 -13.10 4.97 -20.47
C PRO A 23 -11.85 4.16 -20.85
N LYS A 24 -10.65 4.75 -20.71
CA LYS A 24 -9.40 4.06 -21.00
C LYS A 24 -9.14 2.92 -20.00
N PHE A 25 -9.43 3.12 -18.74
CA PHE A 25 -9.34 2.08 -17.71
C PHE A 25 -10.29 0.92 -18.03
N TRP A 26 -11.57 1.21 -18.27
CA TRP A 26 -12.56 0.17 -18.57
C TRP A 26 -12.27 -0.57 -19.89
N ARG A 27 -11.79 0.13 -20.91
CA ARG A 27 -11.31 -0.53 -22.13
C ARG A 27 -10.20 -1.52 -21.83
N THR A 28 -9.27 -1.15 -20.95
CA THR A 28 -8.17 -2.04 -20.54
C THR A 28 -8.70 -3.25 -19.76
N VAL A 29 -9.63 -3.05 -18.82
CA VAL A 29 -10.29 -4.13 -18.09
C VAL A 29 -10.96 -5.12 -19.05
N LEU A 30 -11.70 -4.61 -20.03
CA LEU A 30 -12.39 -5.43 -21.03
C LEU A 30 -11.41 -6.22 -21.91
N VAL A 31 -10.48 -5.54 -22.57
CA VAL A 31 -9.54 -6.15 -23.52
C VAL A 31 -8.62 -7.17 -22.86
N LYS A 32 -8.15 -6.86 -21.65
CA LYS A 32 -7.27 -7.73 -20.86
C LYS A 32 -8.04 -8.75 -20.01
N ARG A 33 -9.37 -8.73 -20.03
CA ARG A 33 -10.24 -9.61 -19.22
C ARG A 33 -9.84 -9.60 -17.75
N LEU A 34 -9.60 -8.40 -17.20
CA LEU A 34 -9.16 -8.24 -15.82
C LEU A 34 -10.30 -8.50 -14.85
N ARG A 35 -9.94 -9.10 -13.71
CA ARG A 35 -10.78 -9.11 -12.51
C ARG A 35 -10.23 -8.09 -11.54
N VAL A 36 -11.05 -7.12 -11.17
CA VAL A 36 -10.73 -6.08 -10.19
C VAL A 36 -11.57 -6.36 -8.95
N ASN A 37 -10.93 -6.55 -7.82
CA ASN A 37 -11.58 -6.87 -6.56
C ASN A 37 -11.14 -5.90 -5.48
N GLY A 38 -12.08 -5.13 -4.94
CA GLY A 38 -11.88 -4.31 -3.75
C GLY A 38 -12.14 -5.13 -2.50
N PHE A 39 -11.34 -4.91 -1.45
CA PHE A 39 -11.55 -5.53 -0.14
C PHE A 39 -11.00 -4.64 0.98
N ILE A 40 -11.48 -4.87 2.17
CA ILE A 40 -10.98 -4.27 3.40
C ILE A 40 -10.34 -5.39 4.23
N ILE A 41 -9.16 -5.12 4.79
CA ILE A 41 -8.41 -6.15 5.55
C ILE A 41 -9.22 -6.77 6.70
N PHE A 42 -10.18 -6.04 7.24
CA PHE A 42 -11.05 -6.54 8.31
C PHE A 42 -11.97 -7.69 7.89
N ASP A 43 -12.24 -7.83 6.59
CA ASP A 43 -13.02 -8.96 6.06
C ASP A 43 -12.22 -10.28 6.12
N HIS A 44 -10.90 -10.19 6.32
CA HIS A 44 -9.95 -11.31 6.27
C HIS A 44 -9.20 -11.52 7.59
N LYS A 45 -9.78 -11.16 8.74
CA LYS A 45 -9.11 -11.24 10.07
C LYS A 45 -8.56 -12.64 10.41
N GLY A 46 -9.21 -13.70 9.94
CA GLY A 46 -8.76 -15.08 10.17
C GLY A 46 -7.58 -15.55 9.33
N SER A 47 -7.21 -14.81 8.27
CA SER A 47 -6.16 -15.22 7.33
C SER A 47 -4.75 -14.85 7.76
N PHE A 48 -4.58 -14.07 8.84
CA PHE A 48 -3.28 -13.58 9.26
C PHE A 48 -2.28 -14.68 9.66
N PRO A 49 -2.67 -15.73 10.41
CA PRO A 49 -1.74 -16.82 10.74
C PRO A 49 -1.26 -17.60 9.51
N GLU A 50 -2.14 -17.83 8.54
CA GLU A 50 -1.80 -18.49 7.28
C GLU A 50 -0.83 -17.63 6.47
N PHE A 51 -1.11 -16.33 6.34
CA PHE A 51 -0.21 -15.36 5.73
C PHE A 51 1.18 -15.38 6.37
N GLN A 52 1.27 -15.35 7.71
CA GLN A 52 2.55 -15.41 8.39
C GLN A 52 3.31 -16.70 8.10
N LYS A 53 2.60 -17.84 8.12
CA LYS A 53 3.20 -19.15 7.83
C LYS A 53 3.78 -19.23 6.43
N GLU A 54 3.12 -18.63 5.44
CA GLU A 54 3.59 -18.64 4.04
C GLU A 54 4.68 -17.61 3.78
N VAL A 55 4.52 -16.38 4.29
CA VAL A 55 5.36 -15.25 3.89
C VAL A 55 6.63 -15.12 4.73
N SER A 56 6.59 -15.49 6.04
CA SER A 56 7.78 -15.35 6.89
C SER A 56 8.99 -16.12 6.39
N PRO A 57 8.87 -17.38 5.93
CA PRO A 57 10.00 -18.12 5.37
C PRO A 57 10.60 -17.44 4.12
N LEU A 58 9.75 -16.84 3.28
CA LEU A 58 10.19 -16.15 2.04
C LEU A 58 10.96 -14.86 2.34
N ILE A 59 10.59 -14.18 3.43
CA ILE A 59 11.35 -13.02 3.91
C ILE A 59 12.70 -13.47 4.49
N GLN A 60 12.70 -14.53 5.30
CA GLN A 60 13.93 -15.06 5.90
C GLN A 60 14.92 -15.59 4.87
N SER A 61 14.44 -16.21 3.80
CA SER A 61 15.27 -16.67 2.67
C SER A 61 15.75 -15.54 1.76
N GLY A 62 15.16 -14.34 1.87
CA GLY A 62 15.45 -13.20 1.00
C GLY A 62 14.77 -13.25 -0.36
N GLU A 63 13.87 -14.20 -0.59
CA GLU A 63 13.05 -14.26 -1.80
C GLU A 63 12.08 -13.07 -1.88
N ILE A 64 11.49 -12.70 -0.73
CA ILE A 64 10.75 -11.44 -0.60
C ILE A 64 11.66 -10.40 0.04
N LYS A 65 11.90 -9.34 -0.70
CA LYS A 65 12.68 -8.18 -0.24
C LYS A 65 11.72 -7.04 0.11
N TYR A 66 11.96 -6.42 1.24
CA TYR A 66 11.25 -5.21 1.65
C TYR A 66 12.23 -4.09 1.98
N LYS A 67 11.75 -2.89 2.07
CA LYS A 67 12.55 -1.73 2.44
C LYS A 67 11.84 -0.91 3.49
N GLU A 68 12.61 -0.42 4.43
CA GLU A 68 12.14 0.44 5.52
C GLU A 68 12.82 1.79 5.38
N ASP A 69 12.06 2.85 5.60
CA ASP A 69 12.51 4.22 5.67
C ASP A 69 12.30 4.69 7.11
N ILE A 70 13.38 4.71 7.90
CA ILE A 70 13.31 4.87 9.36
C ILE A 70 13.68 6.30 9.75
N ARG A 71 12.83 6.94 10.54
CA ARG A 71 13.09 8.22 11.20
C ARG A 71 13.24 8.00 12.71
N ASP A 72 14.21 8.66 13.33
CA ASP A 72 14.47 8.52 14.76
C ASP A 72 13.77 9.63 15.56
N GLY A 73 13.05 9.23 16.61
CA GLY A 73 12.38 10.10 17.56
C GLY A 73 10.91 10.35 17.25
N LEU A 74 10.06 10.30 18.28
CA LEU A 74 8.62 10.53 18.18
C LEU A 74 8.28 11.92 17.62
N GLU A 75 9.13 12.89 17.86
CA GLU A 75 8.99 14.27 17.37
C GLU A 75 9.00 14.36 15.83
N ARG A 76 9.56 13.35 15.16
CA ARG A 76 9.58 13.26 13.70
C ARG A 76 8.28 12.71 13.09
N ALA A 77 7.38 12.19 13.89
CA ALA A 77 6.17 11.52 13.39
C ALA A 77 5.26 12.44 12.55
N PRO A 78 4.98 13.70 12.93
CA PRO A 78 4.14 14.57 12.13
C PRO A 78 4.76 14.90 10.75
N GLU A 79 6.05 15.19 10.72
CA GLU A 79 6.78 15.48 9.48
C GLU A 79 6.82 14.25 8.57
N SER A 80 7.16 13.08 9.14
CA SER A 80 7.21 11.81 8.41
C SER A 80 5.85 11.44 7.81
N PHE A 81 4.77 11.74 8.50
CA PHE A 81 3.42 11.54 7.97
C PHE A 81 3.13 12.43 6.76
N LEU A 82 3.54 13.69 6.81
CA LEU A 82 3.40 14.61 5.66
C LEU A 82 4.28 14.16 4.47
N GLU A 83 5.50 13.71 4.75
CA GLU A 83 6.37 13.13 3.71
C GLU A 83 5.71 11.91 3.05
N LEU A 84 5.13 11.00 3.84
CA LEU A 84 4.41 9.83 3.34
C LEU A 84 3.26 10.22 2.39
N LEU A 85 2.44 11.22 2.76
CA LEU A 85 1.34 11.68 1.92
C LEU A 85 1.79 12.36 0.62
N ASN A 86 3.01 12.89 0.61
CA ASN A 86 3.62 13.52 -0.57
C ASN A 86 4.51 12.56 -1.38
N GLY A 87 4.62 11.28 -0.97
CA GLY A 87 5.44 10.29 -1.65
C GLY A 87 6.94 10.48 -1.44
N GLY A 88 7.36 11.14 -0.35
CA GLY A 88 8.75 11.43 -0.04
C GLY A 88 9.53 10.26 0.57
N ASN A 89 8.85 9.17 0.92
CA ASN A 89 9.48 7.98 1.47
C ASN A 89 9.82 6.94 0.41
N PHE A 90 10.79 6.08 0.72
CA PHE A 90 11.12 4.92 -0.09
C PHE A 90 11.06 3.63 0.74
N GLY A 91 9.95 2.92 0.62
CA GLY A 91 9.63 1.73 1.41
C GLY A 91 8.64 2.03 2.54
N LYS A 92 8.64 1.18 3.56
CA LYS A 92 7.77 1.36 4.74
C LYS A 92 8.31 2.48 5.61
N MET A 93 7.58 3.59 5.70
CA MET A 93 7.90 4.66 6.65
C MET A 93 7.66 4.19 8.08
N LEU A 94 8.68 4.31 8.91
CA LEU A 94 8.67 3.95 10.32
C LEU A 94 9.25 5.09 11.17
N VAL A 95 8.74 5.25 12.39
CA VAL A 95 9.32 6.13 13.39
C VAL A 95 9.82 5.26 14.54
N ARG A 96 11.14 5.28 14.77
CA ARG A 96 11.75 4.55 15.87
C ARG A 96 11.57 5.35 17.15
N LEU A 97 10.93 4.74 18.13
CA LEU A 97 10.84 5.26 19.47
C LEU A 97 12.09 4.87 20.27
N LYS A 98 12.56 5.76 21.12
CA LYS A 98 13.67 5.48 22.03
C LYS A 98 13.21 4.59 23.17
#